data_faca69a32ed78d753a07496a88ecdd8b
#
_entry.id   faca69a32ed78d753a07496a88ecdd8b
#
_cell.length_a   1.000
_cell.length_b   1.000
_cell.length_c   1.000
_cell.angle_alpha   90.00
_cell.angle_beta   90.00
_cell.angle_gamma   90.00
#
_symmetry.space_group_name_H-M   'P 1'
#
loop_
_entity.id
_entity.type
_entity.pdbx_description
1 polymer ?
#
loop_
_entity_poly.entity_id
_entity_poly.type
_entity_poly.pdbx_seq_one_letter_code
_entity_poly.pdbx_strand_id
1 'polypeptide(L)'
;MPFKRLESKSKSTYVIDQIVRAIQEGEYKIGDKLPPERIIAEQIGISRPSVREALLSLQLAGIVERHPGNGTFIRRNEKRAIFRAYSLLEETKDIFEIFELQKVLEIGVAELATEKADVQSFTEIENALNQMRLAIEEKDHDKWFAGDRAFHLAIAKVTANSLIEKQINSLIDRMNRDVWRESKRYYLESKSEYLNQSFEEHCQILDALKRKDKKLVRHIMEKHFIRIKGIIFDDINSEKVP
;
A
#
# COMPACT_ATOMS: atom_id res chain seq x y z
N MET A 1 25.94 33.45 7.40
CA MET A 1 26.80 32.30 7.71
C MET A 1 26.33 31.12 6.93
N PRO A 2 27.20 30.36 6.19
CA PRO A 2 26.78 29.30 5.28
C PRO A 2 26.95 27.94 5.93
N PHE A 3 26.46 27.73 7.15
CA PHE A 3 26.49 26.40 7.75
C PHE A 3 25.18 25.68 7.37
N LYS A 4 25.26 24.66 6.50
CA LYS A 4 24.19 23.68 6.31
C LYS A 4 24.12 22.80 7.55
N ARG A 5 22.93 22.64 8.09
CA ARG A 5 22.64 21.68 9.15
C ARG A 5 23.07 20.29 8.66
N LEU A 6 23.84 19.56 9.44
CA LEU A 6 24.15 18.16 9.14
C LEU A 6 22.81 17.41 9.15
N GLU A 7 22.31 17.03 7.99
CA GLU A 7 21.17 16.13 7.90
C GLU A 7 21.65 14.77 8.37
N SER A 8 21.23 14.36 9.57
CA SER A 8 21.44 12.99 9.99
C SER A 8 20.70 12.10 8.99
N LYS A 9 21.39 11.20 8.32
CA LYS A 9 20.79 10.18 7.43
C LYS A 9 19.60 9.57 8.15
N SER A 10 18.47 9.42 7.46
CA SER A 10 17.31 8.75 8.03
C SER A 10 17.68 7.30 8.41
N LYS A 11 17.01 6.71 9.40
CA LYS A 11 17.23 5.32 9.80
C LYS A 11 17.06 4.36 8.62
N SER A 12 16.10 4.65 7.75
CA SER A 12 15.82 3.86 6.54
C SER A 12 16.92 4.01 5.49
N THR A 13 17.49 5.23 5.31
CA THR A 13 18.68 5.44 4.47
C THR A 13 19.86 4.61 4.96
N TYR A 14 20.06 4.55 6.28
CA TYR A 14 21.14 3.74 6.85
C TYR A 14 20.97 2.25 6.54
N VAL A 15 19.72 1.72 6.56
CA VAL A 15 19.45 0.33 6.14
C VAL A 15 19.80 0.08 4.69
N ILE A 16 19.39 1.00 3.78
CA ILE A 16 19.77 0.89 2.37
C ILE A 16 21.29 0.85 2.23
N ASP A 17 22.00 1.78 2.90
CA ASP A 17 23.48 1.82 2.89
C ASP A 17 24.09 0.48 3.32
N GLN A 18 23.59 -0.15 4.40
CA GLN A 18 24.11 -1.42 4.89
C GLN A 18 23.86 -2.57 3.92
N ILE A 19 22.64 -2.69 3.38
CA ILE A 19 22.30 -3.75 2.44
C ILE A 19 23.08 -3.58 1.12
N VAL A 20 23.13 -2.38 0.57
CA VAL A 20 23.87 -2.08 -0.66
C VAL A 20 25.36 -2.36 -0.49
N ARG A 21 25.93 -1.96 0.65
CA ARG A 21 27.33 -2.22 0.98
C ARG A 21 27.61 -3.72 1.05
N ALA A 22 26.81 -4.48 1.76
CA ALA A 22 26.97 -5.94 1.88
C ALA A 22 26.89 -6.65 0.52
N ILE A 23 26.02 -6.15 -0.39
CA ILE A 23 25.97 -6.64 -1.78
C ILE A 23 27.24 -6.27 -2.56
N GLN A 24 27.74 -5.04 -2.41
CA GLN A 24 28.95 -4.57 -3.12
C GLN A 24 30.24 -5.24 -2.61
N GLU A 25 30.31 -5.54 -1.32
CA GLU A 25 31.43 -6.26 -0.69
C GLU A 25 31.35 -7.79 -0.93
N GLY A 26 30.26 -8.27 -1.54
CA GLY A 26 30.08 -9.67 -1.92
C GLY A 26 29.62 -10.58 -0.77
N GLU A 27 29.19 -10.01 0.36
CA GLU A 27 28.58 -10.75 1.47
C GLU A 27 27.24 -11.36 1.05
N TYR A 28 26.50 -10.67 0.20
CA TYR A 28 25.30 -11.17 -0.48
C TYR A 28 25.46 -11.12 -1.99
N LYS A 29 25.06 -12.20 -2.65
CA LYS A 29 25.06 -12.35 -4.12
C LYS A 29 23.64 -12.30 -4.66
N ILE A 30 23.50 -12.10 -5.96
CA ILE A 30 22.22 -12.22 -6.66
C ILE A 30 21.68 -13.63 -6.44
N GLY A 31 20.42 -13.71 -5.98
CA GLY A 31 19.74 -14.94 -5.59
C GLY A 31 19.81 -15.27 -4.09
N ASP A 32 20.66 -14.61 -3.32
CA ASP A 32 20.75 -14.86 -1.88
C ASP A 32 19.54 -14.26 -1.14
N LYS A 33 19.13 -14.96 -0.09
CA LYS A 33 18.04 -14.53 0.79
C LYS A 33 18.57 -13.58 1.86
N LEU A 34 17.91 -12.42 1.99
CA LEU A 34 18.15 -11.51 3.11
C LEU A 34 17.55 -12.06 4.41
N PRO A 35 18.12 -11.69 5.57
CA PRO A 35 17.50 -11.96 6.85
C PRO A 35 16.10 -11.34 6.94
N PRO A 36 15.18 -11.93 7.74
CA PRO A 36 13.88 -11.34 8.01
C PRO A 36 14.00 -9.92 8.59
N GLU A 37 13.02 -9.04 8.30
CA GLU A 37 13.01 -7.65 8.82
C GLU A 37 13.28 -7.54 10.31
N ARG A 38 12.72 -8.47 11.11
CA ARG A 38 12.94 -8.49 12.54
C ARG A 38 14.43 -8.64 12.87
N ILE A 39 15.11 -9.55 12.20
CA ILE A 39 16.54 -9.81 12.42
C ILE A 39 17.38 -8.62 11.96
N ILE A 40 17.07 -8.04 10.79
CA ILE A 40 17.75 -6.82 10.32
C ILE A 40 17.57 -5.67 11.32
N ALA A 41 16.36 -5.47 11.82
CA ALA A 41 16.05 -4.43 12.80
C ALA A 41 16.82 -4.62 14.12
N GLU A 42 16.91 -5.85 14.60
CA GLU A 42 17.67 -6.22 15.81
C GLU A 42 19.19 -6.02 15.61
N GLN A 43 19.73 -6.48 14.48
CA GLN A 43 21.17 -6.35 14.19
C GLN A 43 21.62 -4.90 14.03
N ILE A 44 20.79 -4.06 13.41
CA ILE A 44 21.11 -2.65 13.17
C ILE A 44 20.71 -1.77 14.38
N GLY A 45 19.84 -2.26 15.27
CA GLY A 45 19.38 -1.50 16.44
C GLY A 45 18.36 -0.40 16.09
N ILE A 46 17.49 -0.63 15.08
CA ILE A 46 16.48 0.31 14.61
C ILE A 46 15.08 -0.28 14.63
N SER A 47 14.08 0.56 14.37
CA SER A 47 12.68 0.11 14.33
C SER A 47 12.39 -0.73 13.08
N ARG A 48 11.52 -1.74 13.20
CA ARG A 48 11.03 -2.55 12.05
C ARG A 48 10.38 -1.69 10.95
N PRO A 49 9.58 -0.65 11.24
CA PRO A 49 9.07 0.25 10.21
C PRO A 49 10.17 0.85 9.32
N SER A 50 11.31 1.31 9.91
CA SER A 50 12.41 1.86 9.12
C SER A 50 13.08 0.82 8.20
N VAL A 51 13.20 -0.43 8.65
CA VAL A 51 13.69 -1.53 7.80
C VAL A 51 12.72 -1.80 6.66
N ARG A 52 11.43 -1.82 6.96
CA ARG A 52 10.38 -2.07 5.98
C ARG A 52 10.34 -1.03 4.87
N GLU A 53 10.44 0.24 5.25
CA GLU A 53 10.52 1.37 4.32
C GLU A 53 11.74 1.24 3.38
N ALA A 54 12.90 0.92 3.93
CA ALA A 54 14.11 0.69 3.15
C ALA A 54 13.97 -0.49 2.18
N LEU A 55 13.44 -1.61 2.65
CA LEU A 55 13.22 -2.79 1.82
C LEU A 55 12.18 -2.55 0.73
N LEU A 56 11.15 -1.75 0.99
CA LEU A 56 10.17 -1.34 -0.03
C LEU A 56 10.86 -0.52 -1.13
N SER A 57 11.69 0.46 -0.76
CA SER A 57 12.45 1.28 -1.73
C SER A 57 13.41 0.42 -2.57
N LEU A 58 14.11 -0.53 -1.94
CA LEU A 58 14.98 -1.48 -2.64
C LEU A 58 14.20 -2.40 -3.59
N GLN A 59 13.00 -2.82 -3.21
CA GLN A 59 12.12 -3.65 -4.04
C GLN A 59 11.62 -2.88 -5.26
N LEU A 60 11.12 -1.66 -5.08
CA LEU A 60 10.67 -0.79 -6.17
C LEU A 60 11.80 -0.42 -7.14
N ALA A 61 13.03 -0.30 -6.63
CA ALA A 61 14.22 -0.14 -7.45
C ALA A 61 14.66 -1.43 -8.16
N GLY A 62 14.05 -2.58 -7.84
CA GLY A 62 14.38 -3.89 -8.39
C GLY A 62 15.69 -4.49 -7.88
N ILE A 63 16.24 -3.98 -6.75
CA ILE A 63 17.44 -4.52 -6.10
C ILE A 63 17.11 -5.81 -5.36
N VAL A 64 15.96 -5.84 -4.70
CA VAL A 64 15.46 -7.03 -4.03
C VAL A 64 14.10 -7.44 -4.60
N GLU A 65 13.77 -8.70 -4.44
CA GLU A 65 12.45 -9.26 -4.78
C GLU A 65 11.90 -9.97 -3.55
N ARG A 66 10.62 -9.76 -3.25
CA ARG A 66 9.92 -10.42 -2.16
C ARG A 66 9.06 -11.55 -2.68
N HIS A 67 9.16 -12.69 -2.03
CA HIS A 67 8.32 -13.85 -2.29
C HIS A 67 7.43 -14.12 -1.09
N PRO A 68 6.08 -14.04 -1.24
CA PRO A 68 5.15 -14.35 -0.16
C PRO A 68 5.47 -15.68 0.54
N GLY A 69 5.61 -15.63 1.88
CA GLY A 69 5.92 -16.83 2.68
C GLY A 69 7.33 -17.39 2.50
N ASN A 70 8.15 -16.82 1.60
CA ASN A 70 9.51 -17.32 1.33
C ASN A 70 10.61 -16.29 1.64
N GLY A 71 10.29 -15.00 1.76
CA GLY A 71 11.23 -13.95 2.18
C GLY A 71 11.70 -13.04 1.06
N THR A 72 12.77 -12.29 1.33
CA THR A 72 13.33 -11.27 0.42
C THR A 72 14.65 -11.76 -0.15
N PHE A 73 14.84 -11.64 -1.47
CA PHE A 73 16.01 -12.12 -2.20
C PHE A 73 16.68 -11.00 -2.98
N ILE A 74 18.00 -11.04 -3.11
CA ILE A 74 18.77 -10.09 -3.93
C ILE A 74 18.53 -10.41 -5.42
N ARG A 75 18.18 -9.40 -6.22
CA ARG A 75 17.91 -9.54 -7.66
C ARG A 75 18.88 -8.78 -8.53
N ARG A 76 19.33 -7.60 -8.11
CA ARG A 76 20.24 -6.73 -8.87
C ARG A 76 21.19 -5.96 -7.96
N ASN A 77 22.30 -5.48 -8.55
CA ASN A 77 23.28 -4.64 -7.84
C ASN A 77 23.78 -3.45 -8.70
N GLU A 78 23.04 -3.08 -9.72
CA GLU A 78 23.43 -2.01 -10.65
C GLU A 78 23.38 -0.64 -9.99
N LYS A 79 24.37 0.21 -10.23
CA LYS A 79 24.48 1.57 -9.67
C LYS A 79 23.23 2.43 -9.92
N ARG A 80 22.60 2.28 -11.10
CA ARG A 80 21.38 3.01 -11.44
C ARG A 80 20.18 2.60 -10.57
N ALA A 81 20.03 1.30 -10.30
CA ALA A 81 18.98 0.80 -9.40
C ALA A 81 19.22 1.27 -7.96
N ILE A 82 20.47 1.26 -7.51
CA ILE A 82 20.84 1.77 -6.18
C ILE A 82 20.48 3.26 -6.04
N PHE A 83 20.83 4.10 -7.02
CA PHE A 83 20.45 5.51 -7.00
C PHE A 83 18.92 5.70 -6.96
N ARG A 84 18.18 4.90 -7.74
CA ARG A 84 16.71 4.92 -7.73
C ARG A 84 16.14 4.55 -6.36
N ALA A 85 16.72 3.58 -5.65
CA ALA A 85 16.26 3.20 -4.31
C ALA A 85 16.33 4.37 -3.31
N TYR A 86 17.39 5.18 -3.36
CA TYR A 86 17.47 6.36 -2.50
C TYR A 86 16.44 7.43 -2.87
N SER A 87 16.17 7.65 -4.15
CA SER A 87 15.13 8.59 -4.60
C SER A 87 13.75 8.13 -4.14
N LEU A 88 13.45 6.84 -4.32
CA LEU A 88 12.19 6.24 -3.91
C LEU A 88 11.99 6.28 -2.39
N LEU A 89 13.07 6.24 -1.60
CA LEU A 89 12.97 6.30 -0.14
C LEU A 89 12.34 7.61 0.34
N GLU A 90 12.70 8.74 -0.27
CA GLU A 90 12.08 10.03 0.06
C GLU A 90 10.59 10.07 -0.31
N GLU A 91 10.19 9.34 -1.36
CA GLU A 91 8.81 9.25 -1.80
C GLU A 91 7.97 8.26 -0.98
N THR A 92 8.61 7.21 -0.44
CA THR A 92 7.95 6.20 0.44
C THR A 92 7.82 6.65 1.88
N LYS A 93 8.48 7.75 2.24
CA LYS A 93 8.36 8.33 3.57
C LYS A 93 6.89 8.62 3.88
N ASP A 94 6.48 8.24 5.06
CA ASP A 94 5.11 8.41 5.56
C ASP A 94 4.05 7.47 4.92
N ILE A 95 4.39 6.60 3.97
CA ILE A 95 3.41 5.76 3.25
C ILE A 95 2.63 4.85 4.21
N PHE A 96 3.33 4.31 5.23
CA PHE A 96 2.71 3.44 6.25
C PHE A 96 1.77 4.22 7.16
N GLU A 97 2.16 5.44 7.55
CA GLU A 97 1.36 6.32 8.38
C GLU A 97 0.11 6.81 7.63
N ILE A 98 0.27 7.14 6.34
CA ILE A 98 -0.84 7.53 5.46
C ILE A 98 -1.81 6.37 5.31
N PHE A 99 -1.32 5.13 5.07
CA PHE A 99 -2.18 3.95 4.96
C PHE A 99 -2.94 3.66 6.25
N GLU A 100 -2.29 3.77 7.41
CA GLU A 100 -2.93 3.59 8.69
C GLU A 100 -4.01 4.65 8.96
N LEU A 101 -3.71 5.91 8.64
CA LEU A 101 -4.69 7.01 8.73
C LEU A 101 -5.87 6.78 7.78
N GLN A 102 -5.60 6.38 6.53
CA GLN A 102 -6.63 6.07 5.55
C GLN A 102 -7.56 4.97 6.04
N LYS A 103 -7.01 3.86 6.54
CA LYS A 103 -7.79 2.78 7.14
C LYS A 103 -8.73 3.28 8.23
N VAL A 104 -8.22 4.05 9.19
CA VAL A 104 -9.03 4.55 10.32
C VAL A 104 -10.15 5.46 9.83
N LEU A 105 -9.85 6.37 8.92
CA LEU A 105 -10.84 7.33 8.41
C LEU A 105 -11.87 6.65 7.50
N GLU A 106 -11.47 5.82 6.56
CA GLU A 106 -12.41 5.23 5.61
C GLU A 106 -13.38 4.24 6.25
N ILE A 107 -12.94 3.48 7.28
CA ILE A 107 -13.86 2.64 8.05
C ILE A 107 -14.93 3.50 8.72
N GLY A 108 -14.55 4.58 9.40
CA GLY A 108 -15.49 5.50 10.04
C GLY A 108 -16.41 6.22 9.05
N VAL A 109 -15.88 6.60 7.88
CA VAL A 109 -16.64 7.21 6.79
C VAL A 109 -17.68 6.24 6.23
N ALA A 110 -17.32 4.98 6.00
CA ALA A 110 -18.26 3.96 5.52
C ALA A 110 -19.37 3.68 6.53
N GLU A 111 -19.06 3.66 7.82
CA GLU A 111 -20.08 3.56 8.88
C GLU A 111 -21.04 4.76 8.87
N LEU A 112 -20.52 5.97 8.76
CA LEU A 112 -21.34 7.19 8.68
C LEU A 112 -22.18 7.22 7.40
N ALA A 113 -21.61 6.79 6.27
CA ALA A 113 -22.33 6.66 5.01
C ALA A 113 -23.49 5.68 5.12
N THR A 114 -23.35 4.58 5.89
CA THR A 114 -24.43 3.62 6.13
C THR A 114 -25.67 4.26 6.77
N GLU A 115 -25.45 5.22 7.65
CA GLU A 115 -26.55 5.95 8.33
C GLU A 115 -27.25 6.94 7.41
N LYS A 116 -26.51 7.56 6.49
CA LYS A 116 -26.98 8.67 5.65
C LYS A 116 -27.41 8.28 4.24
N ALA A 117 -27.02 7.08 3.78
CA ALA A 117 -27.28 6.64 2.43
C ALA A 117 -28.78 6.61 2.09
N ASP A 118 -29.13 7.11 0.93
CA ASP A 118 -30.40 6.97 0.26
C ASP A 118 -30.23 6.28 -1.12
N VAL A 119 -31.34 6.04 -1.80
CA VAL A 119 -31.32 5.33 -3.10
C VAL A 119 -30.50 6.08 -4.15
N GLN A 120 -30.48 7.41 -4.12
CA GLN A 120 -29.74 8.22 -5.10
C GLN A 120 -28.24 8.17 -4.85
N SER A 121 -27.84 8.06 -3.58
CA SER A 121 -26.42 7.96 -3.17
C SER A 121 -25.71 6.75 -3.77
N PHE A 122 -26.41 5.67 -4.07
CA PHE A 122 -25.79 4.44 -4.58
C PHE A 122 -25.39 4.53 -6.05
N THR A 123 -25.97 5.44 -6.82
CA THR A 123 -25.69 5.54 -8.27
C THR A 123 -24.21 5.81 -8.57
N GLU A 124 -23.57 6.75 -7.85
CA GLU A 124 -22.15 7.04 -8.04
C GLU A 124 -21.27 5.84 -7.63
N ILE A 125 -21.64 5.13 -6.56
CA ILE A 125 -20.90 3.95 -6.08
C ILE A 125 -21.03 2.81 -7.11
N GLU A 126 -22.23 2.57 -7.65
CA GLU A 126 -22.49 1.56 -8.69
C GLU A 126 -21.74 1.87 -9.98
N ASN A 127 -21.68 3.15 -10.39
CA ASN A 127 -20.89 3.57 -11.54
C ASN A 127 -19.40 3.29 -11.36
N ALA A 128 -18.84 3.55 -10.18
CA ALA A 128 -17.46 3.24 -9.86
C ALA A 128 -17.18 1.74 -9.93
N LEU A 129 -18.06 0.90 -9.37
CA LEU A 129 -17.96 -0.55 -9.48
C LEU A 129 -18.02 -1.03 -10.94
N ASN A 130 -18.89 -0.44 -11.75
CA ASN A 130 -18.97 -0.80 -13.16
C ASN A 130 -17.68 -0.44 -13.92
N GLN A 131 -17.04 0.70 -13.60
CA GLN A 131 -15.74 1.07 -14.14
C GLN A 131 -14.65 0.05 -13.74
N MET A 132 -14.63 -0.38 -12.47
CA MET A 132 -13.70 -1.41 -12.00
C MET A 132 -13.90 -2.74 -12.72
N ARG A 133 -15.16 -3.18 -12.91
CA ARG A 133 -15.48 -4.42 -13.63
C ARG A 133 -14.97 -4.36 -15.08
N LEU A 134 -15.25 -3.28 -15.80
CA LEU A 134 -14.77 -3.09 -17.18
C LEU A 134 -13.22 -3.07 -17.24
N ALA A 135 -12.58 -2.43 -16.28
CA ALA A 135 -11.12 -2.38 -16.20
C ALA A 135 -10.49 -3.79 -15.99
N ILE A 136 -11.15 -4.67 -15.24
CA ILE A 136 -10.73 -6.07 -15.09
C ILE A 136 -10.84 -6.82 -16.44
N GLU A 137 -11.97 -6.68 -17.14
CA GLU A 137 -12.21 -7.30 -18.44
C GLU A 137 -11.20 -6.84 -19.49
N GLU A 138 -10.87 -5.54 -19.49
CA GLU A 138 -9.89 -4.92 -20.40
C GLU A 138 -8.43 -5.13 -19.95
N LYS A 139 -8.19 -5.66 -18.76
CA LYS A 139 -6.86 -5.77 -18.13
C LYS A 139 -6.14 -4.42 -18.01
N ASP A 140 -6.91 -3.35 -17.79
CA ASP A 140 -6.42 -1.97 -17.68
C ASP A 140 -6.29 -1.58 -16.20
N HIS A 141 -5.07 -1.66 -15.70
CA HIS A 141 -4.79 -1.37 -14.28
C HIS A 141 -4.99 0.11 -13.93
N ASP A 142 -4.73 1.03 -14.87
CA ASP A 142 -4.91 2.46 -14.60
C ASP A 142 -6.39 2.82 -14.50
N LYS A 143 -7.24 2.24 -15.36
CA LYS A 143 -8.70 2.37 -15.23
C LYS A 143 -9.22 1.73 -13.95
N TRP A 144 -8.64 0.61 -13.55
CA TRP A 144 -9.01 -0.04 -12.30
C TRP A 144 -8.73 0.85 -11.10
N PHE A 145 -7.54 1.47 -11.01
CA PHE A 145 -7.21 2.42 -9.94
C PHE A 145 -8.09 3.68 -9.96
N ALA A 146 -8.48 4.15 -11.14
CA ALA A 146 -9.42 5.27 -11.25
C ALA A 146 -10.81 4.90 -10.71
N GLY A 147 -11.30 3.69 -10.99
CA GLY A 147 -12.55 3.17 -10.46
C GLY A 147 -12.52 2.95 -8.95
N ASP A 148 -11.45 2.35 -8.42
CA ASP A 148 -11.19 2.17 -6.99
C ASP A 148 -11.24 3.51 -6.24
N ARG A 149 -10.51 4.51 -6.76
CA ARG A 149 -10.56 5.88 -6.24
C ARG A 149 -11.97 6.46 -6.25
N ALA A 150 -12.68 6.31 -7.37
CA ALA A 150 -14.04 6.84 -7.52
C ALA A 150 -15.00 6.19 -6.51
N PHE A 151 -14.85 4.89 -6.24
CA PHE A 151 -15.65 4.15 -5.27
C PHE A 151 -15.51 4.72 -3.85
N HIS A 152 -14.28 4.86 -3.36
CA HIS A 152 -14.03 5.40 -2.03
C HIS A 152 -14.48 6.85 -1.88
N LEU A 153 -14.30 7.67 -2.91
CA LEU A 153 -14.83 9.05 -2.92
C LEU A 153 -16.35 9.11 -2.96
N ALA A 154 -17.02 8.21 -3.70
CA ALA A 154 -18.47 8.15 -3.73
C ALA A 154 -19.03 7.83 -2.34
N ILE A 155 -18.42 6.90 -1.59
CA ILE A 155 -18.82 6.63 -0.20
C ILE A 155 -18.62 7.87 0.69
N ALA A 156 -17.51 8.59 0.54
CA ALA A 156 -17.27 9.82 1.30
C ALA A 156 -18.32 10.89 1.02
N LYS A 157 -18.76 11.04 -0.23
CA LYS A 157 -19.83 11.98 -0.63
C LYS A 157 -21.18 11.67 0.02
N VAL A 158 -21.50 10.37 0.21
CA VAL A 158 -22.75 9.95 0.90
C VAL A 158 -22.84 10.56 2.30
N THR A 159 -21.72 10.83 2.96
CA THR A 159 -21.73 11.46 4.28
C THR A 159 -22.27 12.88 4.29
N ALA A 160 -22.43 13.53 3.11
CA ALA A 160 -22.81 14.94 2.96
C ALA A 160 -21.96 15.89 3.83
N ASN A 161 -20.68 15.53 4.04
CA ASN A 161 -19.72 16.32 4.81
C ASN A 161 -18.49 16.65 3.94
N SER A 162 -18.46 17.90 3.46
CA SER A 162 -17.41 18.37 2.54
C SER A 162 -16.00 18.31 3.13
N LEU A 163 -15.85 18.34 4.45
CA LEU A 163 -14.55 18.19 5.09
C LEU A 163 -14.05 16.73 5.01
N ILE A 164 -14.95 15.77 5.25
CA ILE A 164 -14.66 14.34 5.08
C ILE A 164 -14.25 14.08 3.63
N GLU A 165 -15.04 14.53 2.67
CA GLU A 165 -14.77 14.36 1.25
C GLU A 165 -13.37 14.90 0.86
N LYS A 166 -13.04 16.12 1.29
CA LYS A 166 -11.73 16.74 1.05
C LYS A 166 -10.60 15.94 1.67
N GLN A 167 -10.76 15.44 2.89
CA GLN A 167 -9.71 14.67 3.58
C GLN A 167 -9.50 13.30 2.92
N ILE A 168 -10.56 12.58 2.61
CA ILE A 168 -10.46 11.31 1.89
C ILE A 168 -9.80 11.50 0.51
N ASN A 169 -10.24 12.52 -0.25
CA ASN A 169 -9.61 12.83 -1.54
C ASN A 169 -8.11 13.11 -1.39
N SER A 170 -7.71 13.93 -0.43
CA SER A 170 -6.30 14.26 -0.18
C SER A 170 -5.47 13.02 0.20
N LEU A 171 -6.02 12.12 1.02
CA LEU A 171 -5.33 10.88 1.39
C LEU A 171 -5.18 9.94 0.20
N ILE A 172 -6.23 9.73 -0.58
CA ILE A 172 -6.19 8.89 -1.78
C ILE A 172 -5.18 9.45 -2.79
N ASP A 173 -5.15 10.78 -2.99
CA ASP A 173 -4.20 11.42 -3.90
C ASP A 173 -2.74 11.24 -3.42
N ARG A 174 -2.49 11.29 -2.11
CA ARG A 174 -1.18 10.97 -1.54
C ARG A 174 -0.78 9.51 -1.74
N MET A 175 -1.74 8.59 -1.68
CA MET A 175 -1.53 7.16 -1.94
C MET A 175 -1.42 6.83 -3.43
N ASN A 176 -1.86 7.72 -4.33
CA ASN A 176 -1.76 7.54 -5.78
C ASN A 176 -0.48 8.12 -6.40
N ARG A 177 0.51 8.53 -5.58
CA ARG A 177 1.83 8.91 -6.09
C ARG A 177 2.49 7.73 -6.80
N ASP A 178 3.42 8.02 -7.69
CA ASP A 178 4.03 7.04 -8.59
C ASP A 178 4.58 5.81 -7.89
N VAL A 179 5.18 5.97 -6.72
CA VAL A 179 5.71 4.88 -5.90
C VAL A 179 4.64 3.88 -5.47
N TRP A 180 3.51 4.39 -4.99
CA TRP A 180 2.40 3.56 -4.57
C TRP A 180 1.74 2.85 -5.75
N ARG A 181 1.59 3.55 -6.88
CA ARG A 181 1.08 3.00 -8.12
C ARG A 181 1.99 1.91 -8.67
N GLU A 182 3.33 2.13 -8.67
CA GLU A 182 4.31 1.11 -9.06
C GLU A 182 4.28 -0.11 -8.13
N SER A 183 4.18 0.08 -6.82
CA SER A 183 4.03 -1.01 -5.84
C SER A 183 2.79 -1.84 -6.12
N LYS A 184 1.64 -1.21 -6.25
CA LYS A 184 0.37 -1.88 -6.56
C LYS A 184 0.45 -2.59 -7.91
N ARG A 185 1.00 -1.96 -8.96
CA ARG A 185 1.15 -2.57 -10.30
C ARG A 185 2.00 -3.82 -10.25
N TYR A 186 3.14 -3.80 -9.55
CA TYR A 186 4.00 -4.97 -9.40
C TYR A 186 3.26 -6.17 -8.80
N TYR A 187 2.43 -5.95 -7.78
CA TYR A 187 1.62 -7.01 -7.18
C TYR A 187 0.47 -7.47 -8.07
N LEU A 188 -0.15 -6.56 -8.82
CA LEU A 188 -1.25 -6.88 -9.73
C LEU A 188 -0.79 -7.74 -10.91
N GLU A 189 0.40 -7.47 -11.45
CA GLU A 189 1.01 -8.26 -12.51
C GLU A 189 1.37 -9.68 -12.04
N SER A 190 1.71 -9.84 -10.75
CA SER A 190 2.10 -11.13 -10.17
C SER A 190 0.92 -12.02 -9.74
N LYS A 191 -0.30 -11.45 -9.52
CA LYS A 191 -1.47 -12.19 -8.98
C LYS A 191 -2.77 -11.70 -9.63
N SER A 192 -3.18 -12.35 -10.72
CA SER A 192 -4.43 -12.03 -11.43
C SER A 192 -5.70 -12.14 -10.59
N GLU A 193 -5.69 -12.93 -9.51
CA GLU A 193 -6.84 -13.10 -8.61
C GLU A 193 -7.09 -11.88 -7.71
N TYR A 194 -6.10 -11.03 -7.53
CA TYR A 194 -6.19 -9.89 -6.62
C TYR A 194 -7.29 -8.90 -6.99
N LEU A 195 -7.39 -8.54 -8.28
CA LEU A 195 -8.39 -7.58 -8.75
C LEU A 195 -9.81 -8.11 -8.55
N ASN A 196 -10.02 -9.40 -8.83
CA ASN A 196 -11.33 -10.03 -8.63
C ASN A 196 -11.72 -10.06 -7.15
N GLN A 197 -10.81 -10.45 -6.26
CA GLN A 197 -11.08 -10.44 -4.81
C GLN A 197 -11.36 -9.02 -4.30
N SER A 198 -10.59 -8.03 -4.74
CA SER A 198 -10.81 -6.64 -4.37
C SER A 198 -12.17 -6.15 -4.87
N PHE A 199 -12.53 -6.45 -6.11
CA PHE A 199 -13.83 -6.12 -6.69
C PHE A 199 -15.00 -6.74 -5.91
N GLU A 200 -14.88 -8.02 -5.54
CA GLU A 200 -15.88 -8.69 -4.70
C GLU A 200 -16.06 -8.01 -3.34
N GLU A 201 -14.97 -7.62 -2.69
CA GLU A 201 -15.05 -6.87 -1.43
C GLU A 201 -15.76 -5.53 -1.60
N HIS A 202 -15.50 -4.79 -2.68
CA HIS A 202 -16.19 -3.53 -2.97
C HIS A 202 -17.70 -3.76 -3.24
N CYS A 203 -18.07 -4.84 -3.93
CA CYS A 203 -19.48 -5.22 -4.10
C CYS A 203 -20.15 -5.55 -2.75
N GLN A 204 -19.45 -6.27 -1.86
CA GLN A 204 -19.94 -6.58 -0.53
C GLN A 204 -20.12 -5.33 0.34
N ILE A 205 -19.22 -4.34 0.23
CA ILE A 205 -19.35 -3.05 0.91
C ILE A 205 -20.62 -2.34 0.44
N LEU A 206 -20.88 -2.23 -0.87
CA LEU A 206 -22.09 -1.62 -1.39
C LEU A 206 -23.34 -2.35 -0.92
N ASP A 207 -23.37 -3.68 -0.93
CA ASP A 207 -24.51 -4.47 -0.47
C ASP A 207 -24.78 -4.22 1.04
N ALA A 208 -23.75 -4.16 1.86
CA ALA A 208 -23.88 -3.84 3.27
C ALA A 208 -24.38 -2.39 3.52
N LEU A 209 -23.93 -1.41 2.70
CA LEU A 209 -24.45 -0.05 2.71
C LEU A 209 -25.95 0.00 2.37
N LYS A 210 -26.39 -0.74 1.31
CA LYS A 210 -27.80 -0.83 0.91
C LYS A 210 -28.67 -1.46 1.99
N ARG A 211 -28.14 -2.43 2.73
CA ARG A 211 -28.82 -3.08 3.87
C ARG A 211 -28.78 -2.23 5.14
N LYS A 212 -28.08 -1.11 5.14
CA LYS A 212 -27.83 -0.27 6.32
C LYS A 212 -27.22 -1.06 7.50
N ASP A 213 -26.41 -2.08 7.19
CA ASP A 213 -25.72 -2.90 8.17
C ASP A 213 -24.33 -2.33 8.52
N LYS A 214 -24.31 -1.43 9.47
CA LYS A 214 -23.10 -0.74 9.94
C LYS A 214 -22.02 -1.70 10.44
N LYS A 215 -22.40 -2.79 11.13
CA LYS A 215 -21.43 -3.78 11.64
C LYS A 215 -20.78 -4.56 10.50
N LEU A 216 -21.58 -4.94 9.52
CA LEU A 216 -21.10 -5.65 8.35
C LEU A 216 -20.17 -4.77 7.50
N VAL A 217 -20.55 -3.50 7.26
CA VAL A 217 -19.69 -2.53 6.54
C VAL A 217 -18.33 -2.39 7.23
N ARG A 218 -18.30 -2.18 8.56
CA ARG A 218 -17.04 -2.13 9.33
C ARG A 218 -16.21 -3.38 9.12
N HIS A 219 -16.80 -4.56 9.30
CA HIS A 219 -16.09 -5.82 9.18
C HIS A 219 -15.46 -6.02 7.79
N ILE A 220 -16.22 -5.73 6.73
CA ILE A 220 -15.72 -5.89 5.35
C ILE A 220 -14.60 -4.88 5.08
N MET A 221 -14.75 -3.61 5.47
CA MET A 221 -13.73 -2.58 5.34
C MET A 221 -12.45 -2.94 6.08
N GLU A 222 -12.54 -3.44 7.32
CA GLU A 222 -11.39 -3.90 8.08
C GLU A 222 -10.65 -5.05 7.38
N LYS A 223 -11.39 -6.04 6.87
CA LYS A 223 -10.84 -7.16 6.11
C LYS A 223 -10.15 -6.68 4.82
N HIS A 224 -10.78 -5.77 4.10
CA HIS A 224 -10.24 -5.16 2.88
C HIS A 224 -8.88 -4.48 3.15
N PHE A 225 -8.79 -3.62 4.17
CA PHE A 225 -7.54 -2.97 4.53
C PHE A 225 -6.48 -3.93 5.08
N ILE A 226 -6.87 -4.97 5.83
CA ILE A 226 -5.93 -6.01 6.28
C ILE A 226 -5.33 -6.74 5.09
N ARG A 227 -6.15 -7.09 4.09
CA ARG A 227 -5.68 -7.77 2.88
C ARG A 227 -4.76 -6.88 2.06
N ILE A 228 -5.11 -5.60 1.84
CA ILE A 228 -4.26 -4.64 1.14
C ILE A 228 -2.94 -4.48 1.88
N LYS A 229 -2.97 -4.36 3.20
CA LYS A 229 -1.76 -4.30 4.04
C LYS A 229 -0.89 -5.53 3.82
N GLY A 230 -1.48 -6.73 3.85
CA GLY A 230 -0.77 -7.99 3.61
C GLY A 230 -0.08 -8.02 2.25
N ILE A 231 -0.75 -7.54 1.22
CA ILE A 231 -0.20 -7.52 -0.14
C ILE A 231 0.94 -6.51 -0.27
N ILE A 232 0.79 -5.32 0.29
CA ILE A 232 1.73 -4.23 0.09
C ILE A 232 2.87 -4.27 1.10
N PHE A 233 2.59 -4.75 2.32
CA PHE A 233 3.49 -4.63 3.45
C PHE A 233 3.85 -5.93 4.17
N ASP A 234 3.03 -7.00 4.07
CA ASP A 234 3.11 -8.16 4.96
C ASP A 234 3.57 -9.48 4.31
N ASP A 235 4.31 -9.46 3.25
CA ASP A 235 5.09 -10.67 2.93
C ASP A 235 6.15 -11.02 3.99
N ILE A 236 5.97 -10.49 5.20
CA ILE A 236 6.98 -10.41 6.23
C ILE A 236 6.65 -11.25 7.48
N ASN A 237 5.40 -11.67 7.66
CA ASN A 237 4.97 -12.31 8.90
C ASN A 237 4.19 -13.62 8.70
N SER A 238 4.50 -14.42 7.71
CA SER A 238 4.05 -15.82 7.73
C SER A 238 5.01 -16.74 8.49
N GLU A 239 5.48 -16.31 9.65
CA GLU A 239 5.78 -17.28 10.69
C GLU A 239 4.44 -17.55 11.41
N LYS A 240 3.82 -18.67 11.05
CA LYS A 240 2.84 -19.31 11.91
C LYS A 240 3.50 -19.46 13.28
N VAL A 241 2.98 -18.72 14.25
CA VAL A 241 3.20 -19.06 15.65
C VAL A 241 2.60 -20.45 15.84
N PRO A 242 3.33 -21.40 16.41
CA PRO A 242 2.85 -22.75 16.67
C PRO A 242 1.66 -22.77 17.62
#